data_f39b3330eb6f4174ed363b9501652b2f
#
_entry.id   f39b3330eb6f4174ed363b9501652b2f
#
_cell.length_a   1.000
_cell.length_b   1.000
_cell.length_c   1.000
_cell.angle_alpha   90.00
_cell.angle_beta   90.00
_cell.angle_gamma   90.00
#
_symmetry.space_group_name_H-M   'P 1'
#
loop_
_entity.id
_entity.type
_entity.pdbx_description
1 polymer ?
#
loop_
_entity_poly.entity_id
_entity_poly.type
_entity_poly.pdbx_seq_one_letter_code
_entity_poly.pdbx_strand_id
1 'polypeptide(L)'
;QGSVANKRVGLRNLVKPFLRYEFDAALVVFDSGDHWRLSFISDIKGEATSPKRYTYVFGSDDLLYKTPIERLNYLQKKGISFENLKAAFSVEALSDEFFNKYREQYADFIQYVTGKRFVKVGSKGEEKKLSNPNPALMQAFGHDEKKIRDYIKKMMGRITFLHFLQRKGWMCGDLNYMQNLFERSWYKDNYLDAVLEPL
;
A
#
# COMPACT_ATOMS: atom_id res chain seq x y z
N GLN A 1 1.90 7.75 -30.65
CA GLN A 1 1.70 6.40 -30.09
C GLN A 1 2.50 6.33 -28.78
N GLY A 2 1.89 5.96 -27.69
CA GLY A 2 2.53 5.85 -26.37
C GLY A 2 1.97 4.65 -25.62
N SER A 3 2.75 4.10 -24.70
CA SER A 3 2.41 2.92 -23.93
C SER A 3 1.06 3.06 -23.21
N VAL A 4 0.26 2.02 -23.23
CA VAL A 4 -1.01 1.86 -22.47
C VAL A 4 -0.78 2.09 -20.96
N ALA A 5 0.42 1.79 -20.47
CA ALA A 5 0.80 2.02 -19.06
C ALA A 5 0.68 3.50 -18.65
N ASN A 6 0.88 4.45 -19.57
CA ASN A 6 0.93 5.89 -19.27
C ASN A 6 -0.31 6.68 -19.74
N LYS A 7 -1.10 6.18 -20.70
CA LYS A 7 -2.26 6.88 -21.28
C LYS A 7 -3.56 6.55 -20.54
N ARG A 8 -3.81 7.18 -19.40
CA ARG A 8 -5.00 6.91 -18.58
C ARG A 8 -6.24 7.65 -19.07
N VAL A 9 -6.12 8.93 -19.37
CA VAL A 9 -7.23 9.80 -19.76
C VAL A 9 -7.70 9.51 -21.19
N GLY A 10 -6.75 9.36 -22.13
CA GLY A 10 -7.06 9.07 -23.53
C GLY A 10 -7.82 7.76 -23.72
N LEU A 11 -7.39 6.70 -23.02
CA LEU A 11 -8.06 5.39 -23.08
C LEU A 11 -9.50 5.44 -22.54
N ARG A 12 -9.72 6.17 -21.43
CA ARG A 12 -11.07 6.36 -20.92
C ARG A 12 -11.97 7.10 -21.91
N ASN A 13 -11.45 8.12 -22.56
CA ASN A 13 -12.23 8.92 -23.52
C ASN A 13 -12.67 8.10 -24.74
N LEU A 14 -11.94 7.04 -25.10
CA LEU A 14 -12.38 6.11 -26.16
C LEU A 14 -13.62 5.31 -25.77
N VAL A 15 -13.78 5.01 -24.49
CA VAL A 15 -14.89 4.16 -23.97
C VAL A 15 -16.12 4.99 -23.58
N LYS A 16 -15.93 6.25 -23.19
CA LYS A 16 -17.03 7.14 -22.75
C LYS A 16 -18.26 7.21 -23.68
N PRO A 17 -18.10 7.31 -25.01
CA PRO A 17 -19.24 7.34 -25.92
C PRO A 17 -20.16 6.10 -25.80
N PHE A 18 -19.56 4.93 -25.62
CA PHE A 18 -20.30 3.68 -25.47
C PHE A 18 -21.07 3.61 -24.15
N LEU A 19 -20.46 4.11 -23.04
CA LEU A 19 -21.12 4.12 -21.73
C LEU A 19 -22.36 5.02 -21.70
N ARG A 20 -22.38 6.12 -22.45
CA ARG A 20 -23.49 7.08 -22.43
C ARG A 20 -24.78 6.56 -23.04
N TYR A 21 -24.68 5.57 -23.91
CA TYR A 21 -25.83 5.14 -24.72
C TYR A 21 -26.41 3.79 -24.28
N GLU A 22 -25.58 2.91 -23.71
CA GLU A 22 -26.00 1.52 -23.51
C GLU A 22 -25.67 0.96 -22.11
N PHE A 23 -24.67 1.50 -21.42
CA PHE A 23 -24.17 0.90 -20.19
C PHE A 23 -23.85 1.95 -19.13
N ASP A 24 -24.18 1.61 -17.89
CA ASP A 24 -23.83 2.43 -16.71
C ASP A 24 -22.34 2.36 -16.36
N ALA A 25 -21.73 1.21 -16.59
CA ALA A 25 -20.32 0.97 -16.33
C ALA A 25 -19.77 -0.16 -17.20
N ALA A 26 -18.44 -0.19 -17.35
CA ALA A 26 -17.75 -1.25 -18.05
C ALA A 26 -16.44 -1.65 -17.36
N LEU A 27 -16.10 -2.93 -17.46
CA LEU A 27 -14.78 -3.45 -17.17
C LEU A 27 -14.07 -3.62 -18.51
N VAL A 28 -12.99 -2.85 -18.71
CA VAL A 28 -12.33 -2.72 -20.02
C VAL A 28 -10.88 -3.16 -19.92
N VAL A 29 -10.47 -3.97 -20.88
CA VAL A 29 -9.07 -4.36 -21.07
C VAL A 29 -8.50 -3.53 -22.25
N PHE A 30 -7.39 -2.87 -22.00
CA PHE A 30 -6.59 -2.20 -23.02
C PHE A 30 -5.27 -2.95 -23.17
N ASP A 31 -5.03 -3.51 -24.33
CA ASP A 31 -3.83 -4.27 -24.65
C ASP A 31 -2.90 -3.47 -25.56
N SER A 32 -1.60 -3.56 -25.32
CA SER A 32 -0.55 -2.99 -26.17
C SER A 32 0.62 -3.96 -26.42
N GLY A 33 0.38 -5.26 -26.30
CA GLY A 33 1.36 -6.32 -26.45
C GLY A 33 2.09 -6.64 -25.15
N ASP A 34 3.14 -5.88 -24.84
CA ASP A 34 3.95 -6.13 -23.63
C ASP A 34 3.22 -5.79 -22.32
N HIS A 35 2.29 -4.83 -22.39
CA HIS A 35 1.53 -4.36 -21.24
C HIS A 35 0.04 -4.30 -21.55
N TRP A 36 -0.78 -4.69 -20.59
CA TRP A 36 -2.22 -4.50 -20.66
C TRP A 36 -2.76 -3.85 -19.39
N ARG A 37 -3.90 -3.21 -19.53
CA ARG A 37 -4.54 -2.46 -18.46
C ARG A 37 -5.98 -2.92 -18.28
N LEU A 38 -6.34 -3.28 -17.07
CA LEU A 38 -7.71 -3.57 -16.67
C LEU A 38 -8.29 -2.35 -15.95
N SER A 39 -9.38 -1.78 -16.47
CA SER A 39 -9.99 -0.57 -15.94
C SER A 39 -11.47 -0.76 -15.69
N PHE A 40 -11.93 -0.36 -14.53
CA PHE A 40 -13.35 -0.19 -14.22
C PHE A 40 -13.75 1.26 -14.51
N ILE A 41 -14.66 1.46 -15.42
CA ILE A 41 -15.09 2.78 -15.90
C ILE A 41 -16.60 2.91 -15.71
N SER A 42 -17.01 3.95 -14.97
CA SER A 42 -18.39 4.39 -14.84
C SER A 42 -18.49 5.88 -15.13
N ASP A 43 -19.58 6.31 -15.75
CA ASP A 43 -19.91 7.71 -16.01
C ASP A 43 -21.27 8.09 -15.39
N ILE A 44 -21.82 7.26 -14.49
CA ILE A 44 -23.06 7.55 -13.74
C ILE A 44 -22.84 8.84 -12.93
N LYS A 45 -23.83 9.72 -12.96
CA LYS A 45 -23.81 10.98 -12.21
C LYS A 45 -23.67 10.71 -10.70
N GLY A 46 -22.63 11.26 -10.08
CA GLY A 46 -22.27 11.02 -8.68
C GLY A 46 -21.41 9.77 -8.42
N GLU A 47 -21.33 8.86 -9.38
CA GLU A 47 -20.59 7.59 -9.30
C GLU A 47 -19.48 7.46 -10.33
N ALA A 48 -19.18 8.53 -11.05
CA ALA A 48 -18.19 8.54 -12.11
C ALA A 48 -16.77 8.21 -11.59
N THR A 49 -16.11 7.24 -12.22
CA THR A 49 -14.74 6.84 -11.85
C THR A 49 -13.69 7.79 -12.40
N SER A 50 -12.66 8.08 -11.63
CA SER A 50 -11.53 8.92 -12.08
C SER A 50 -10.61 8.16 -13.04
N PRO A 51 -10.14 8.76 -14.16
CA PRO A 51 -9.22 8.11 -15.09
C PRO A 51 -7.84 7.80 -14.50
N LYS A 52 -7.47 8.42 -13.39
CA LYS A 52 -6.21 8.17 -12.69
C LYS A 52 -6.28 7.04 -11.68
N ARG A 53 -7.49 6.58 -11.38
CA ARG A 53 -7.82 5.54 -10.40
C ARG A 53 -8.63 4.45 -11.08
N TYR A 54 -9.06 3.46 -10.36
CA TYR A 54 -9.90 2.37 -10.85
C TYR A 54 -9.27 1.59 -12.02
N THR A 55 -7.96 1.36 -11.95
CA THR A 55 -7.22 0.67 -13.01
C THR A 55 -6.00 -0.06 -12.47
N TYR A 56 -5.73 -1.23 -13.03
CA TYR A 56 -4.52 -2.03 -12.81
C TYR A 56 -3.75 -2.19 -14.12
N VAL A 57 -2.43 -2.26 -14.03
CA VAL A 57 -1.53 -2.50 -15.18
C VAL A 57 -0.83 -3.83 -14.96
N PHE A 58 -0.72 -4.61 -16.01
CA PHE A 58 -0.11 -5.93 -16.05
C PHE A 58 0.85 -6.06 -17.23
N GLY A 59 1.67 -7.12 -17.26
CA GLY A 59 2.48 -7.53 -18.40
C GLY A 59 3.97 -7.28 -18.24
N SER A 60 4.44 -6.56 -17.23
CA SER A 60 5.87 -6.38 -16.96
C SER A 60 6.29 -7.15 -15.72
N ASP A 61 7.46 -7.77 -15.74
CA ASP A 61 8.04 -8.48 -14.60
C ASP A 61 8.37 -7.53 -13.44
N ASP A 62 8.54 -6.25 -13.74
CA ASP A 62 8.80 -5.19 -12.75
C ASP A 62 7.56 -4.80 -11.94
N LEU A 63 6.35 -5.20 -12.39
CA LEU A 63 5.11 -4.85 -11.72
C LEU A 63 4.77 -5.82 -10.61
N LEU A 64 4.42 -5.27 -9.46
CA LEU A 64 3.92 -6.04 -8.35
C LEU A 64 2.41 -6.29 -8.51
N TYR A 65 2.05 -7.55 -8.61
CA TYR A 65 0.65 -7.97 -8.77
C TYR A 65 -0.07 -8.29 -7.46
N LYS A 66 0.57 -8.13 -6.31
CA LYS A 66 -0.03 -8.47 -5.01
C LYS A 66 -1.39 -7.79 -4.82
N THR A 67 -1.47 -6.47 -4.98
CA THR A 67 -2.71 -5.72 -4.83
C THR A 67 -3.77 -6.12 -5.87
N PRO A 68 -3.49 -6.16 -7.18
CA PRO A 68 -4.46 -6.66 -8.15
C PRO A 68 -4.96 -8.07 -7.83
N ILE A 69 -4.08 -8.99 -7.44
CA ILE A 69 -4.45 -10.36 -7.08
C ILE A 69 -5.38 -10.38 -5.87
N GLU A 70 -5.07 -9.65 -4.81
CA GLU A 70 -5.92 -9.57 -3.62
C GLU A 70 -7.31 -9.02 -3.95
N ARG A 71 -7.39 -8.01 -4.80
CA ARG A 71 -8.65 -7.39 -5.21
C ARG A 71 -9.47 -8.23 -6.19
N LEU A 72 -8.83 -8.93 -7.09
CA LEU A 72 -9.51 -9.89 -7.97
C LEU A 72 -10.00 -11.10 -7.17
N ASN A 73 -9.24 -11.60 -6.20
CA ASN A 73 -9.69 -12.63 -5.27
C ASN A 73 -10.87 -12.18 -4.40
N TYR A 74 -10.92 -10.89 -4.02
CA TYR A 74 -12.09 -10.32 -3.36
C TYR A 74 -13.34 -10.42 -4.25
N LEU A 75 -13.23 -10.06 -5.53
CA LEU A 75 -14.34 -10.17 -6.49
C LEU A 75 -14.75 -11.63 -6.71
N GLN A 76 -13.81 -12.56 -6.76
CA GLN A 76 -14.10 -13.99 -6.88
C GLN A 76 -14.96 -14.50 -5.70
N LYS A 77 -14.68 -14.03 -4.48
CA LYS A 77 -15.40 -14.43 -3.26
C LYS A 77 -16.75 -13.73 -3.10
N LYS A 78 -16.86 -12.45 -3.48
CA LYS A 78 -18.03 -11.63 -3.24
C LYS A 78 -18.98 -11.54 -4.45
N GLY A 79 -18.54 -11.99 -5.61
CA GLY A 79 -19.27 -11.88 -6.86
C GLY A 79 -19.06 -10.53 -7.56
N ILE A 80 -19.42 -10.50 -8.84
CA ILE A 80 -19.30 -9.32 -9.70
C ILE A 80 -20.62 -8.53 -9.60
N SER A 81 -20.52 -7.37 -8.94
CA SER A 81 -21.58 -6.35 -8.89
C SER A 81 -20.93 -4.98 -9.05
N PHE A 82 -21.72 -3.95 -9.37
CA PHE A 82 -21.22 -2.57 -9.47
C PHE A 82 -20.47 -2.14 -8.20
N GLU A 83 -21.07 -2.36 -7.02
CA GLU A 83 -20.50 -2.01 -5.73
C GLU A 83 -19.21 -2.76 -5.44
N ASN A 84 -19.18 -4.06 -5.73
CA ASN A 84 -17.99 -4.87 -5.51
C ASN A 84 -16.84 -4.48 -6.46
N LEU A 85 -17.16 -4.17 -7.73
CA LEU A 85 -16.17 -3.65 -8.68
C LEU A 85 -15.63 -2.29 -8.24
N LYS A 86 -16.52 -1.38 -7.83
CA LYS A 86 -16.13 -0.07 -7.30
C LYS A 86 -15.21 -0.23 -6.08
N ALA A 87 -15.54 -1.09 -5.13
CA ALA A 87 -14.72 -1.38 -3.95
C ALA A 87 -13.37 -2.00 -4.31
N ALA A 88 -13.34 -2.97 -5.24
CA ALA A 88 -12.11 -3.65 -5.65
C ALA A 88 -11.12 -2.71 -6.36
N PHE A 89 -11.61 -1.76 -7.12
CA PHE A 89 -10.78 -0.80 -7.86
C PHE A 89 -10.59 0.53 -7.12
N SER A 90 -11.24 0.76 -5.98
CA SER A 90 -11.14 2.01 -5.21
C SER A 90 -9.76 2.17 -4.55
N VAL A 91 -9.19 3.35 -4.71
CA VAL A 91 -7.93 3.73 -4.03
C VAL A 91 -8.16 3.93 -2.52
N GLU A 92 -9.35 4.34 -2.12
CA GLU A 92 -9.69 4.55 -0.71
C GLU A 92 -9.64 3.24 0.07
N ALA A 93 -10.22 2.16 -0.47
CA ALA A 93 -10.15 0.84 0.14
C ALA A 93 -8.70 0.33 0.30
N LEU A 94 -7.82 0.62 -0.67
CA LEU A 94 -6.39 0.31 -0.58
C LEU A 94 -5.69 1.15 0.49
N SER A 95 -6.06 2.40 0.62
CA SER A 95 -5.50 3.31 1.63
C SER A 95 -5.91 2.92 3.04
N ASP A 96 -7.14 2.51 3.25
CA ASP A 96 -7.64 2.03 4.55
C ASP A 96 -6.94 0.73 4.96
N GLU A 97 -6.75 -0.20 4.02
CA GLU A 97 -6.02 -1.43 4.28
C GLU A 97 -4.57 -1.16 4.66
N PHE A 98 -3.88 -0.28 3.90
CA PHE A 98 -2.53 0.14 4.24
C PHE A 98 -2.47 0.76 5.63
N PHE A 99 -3.39 1.70 5.93
CA PHE A 99 -3.44 2.37 7.22
C PHE A 99 -3.66 1.39 8.37
N ASN A 100 -4.55 0.41 8.21
CA ASN A 100 -4.79 -0.61 9.21
C ASN A 100 -3.55 -1.47 9.47
N LYS A 101 -2.90 -1.97 8.41
CA LYS A 101 -1.64 -2.73 8.52
C LYS A 101 -0.52 -1.90 9.15
N TYR A 102 -0.38 -0.63 8.76
CA TYR A 102 0.60 0.28 9.34
C TYR A 102 0.37 0.51 10.82
N ARG A 103 -0.88 0.69 11.24
CA ARG A 103 -1.26 0.86 12.65
C ARG A 103 -0.98 -0.40 13.48
N GLU A 104 -1.23 -1.58 12.93
CA GLU A 104 -0.92 -2.86 13.58
C GLU A 104 0.57 -3.00 13.79
N GLN A 105 1.38 -2.79 12.77
CA GLN A 105 2.84 -2.83 12.89
C GLN A 105 3.37 -1.81 13.90
N TYR A 106 2.82 -0.61 13.93
CA TYR A 106 3.15 0.38 14.95
C TYR A 106 2.84 -0.15 16.35
N ALA A 107 1.67 -0.75 16.55
CA ALA A 107 1.29 -1.34 17.84
C ALA A 107 2.19 -2.51 18.24
N ASP A 108 2.62 -3.33 17.28
CA ASP A 108 3.56 -4.44 17.52
C ASP A 108 4.94 -3.93 17.96
N PHE A 109 5.48 -2.89 17.32
CA PHE A 109 6.72 -2.26 17.75
C PHE A 109 6.63 -1.66 19.16
N ILE A 110 5.54 -0.95 19.47
CA ILE A 110 5.33 -0.40 20.82
C ILE A 110 5.26 -1.54 21.85
N GLN A 111 4.52 -2.60 21.56
CA GLN A 111 4.42 -3.76 22.44
C GLN A 111 5.78 -4.45 22.64
N TYR A 112 6.56 -4.61 21.58
CA TYR A 112 7.89 -5.21 21.66
C TYR A 112 8.82 -4.43 22.61
N VAL A 113 8.79 -3.11 22.55
CA VAL A 113 9.66 -2.26 23.38
C VAL A 113 9.12 -2.10 24.79
N THR A 114 7.83 -1.75 24.94
CA THR A 114 7.24 -1.33 26.23
C THR A 114 6.47 -2.43 26.96
N GLY A 115 6.18 -3.55 26.28
CA GLY A 115 5.27 -4.59 26.78
C GLY A 115 3.80 -4.21 26.75
N LYS A 116 3.47 -2.98 26.30
CA LYS A 116 2.11 -2.43 26.33
C LYS A 116 1.53 -2.33 24.92
N ARG A 117 0.23 -2.60 24.79
CA ARG A 117 -0.53 -2.43 23.55
C ARG A 117 -1.83 -1.69 23.84
N PHE A 118 -2.18 -0.79 22.93
CA PHE A 118 -3.47 -0.13 22.96
C PHE A 118 -4.53 -1.08 22.38
N VAL A 119 -5.49 -1.46 23.21
CA VAL A 119 -6.56 -2.40 22.87
C VAL A 119 -7.90 -1.67 22.92
N LYS A 120 -8.73 -1.86 21.91
CA LYS A 120 -10.08 -1.31 21.89
C LYS A 120 -11.00 -2.18 22.73
N VAL A 121 -11.55 -1.61 23.81
CA VAL A 121 -12.52 -2.27 24.70
C VAL A 121 -13.85 -1.51 24.61
N GLY A 122 -14.81 -2.07 23.86
CA GLY A 122 -16.06 -1.37 23.55
C GLY A 122 -15.84 -0.11 22.72
N SER A 123 -16.37 1.03 23.18
CA SER A 123 -16.21 2.35 22.53
C SER A 123 -14.94 3.11 22.97
N LYS A 124 -14.25 2.64 24.01
CA LYS A 124 -13.05 3.26 24.56
C LYS A 124 -11.84 2.39 24.28
N GLY A 125 -10.68 3.03 24.14
CA GLY A 125 -9.41 2.33 24.04
C GLY A 125 -8.69 2.33 25.38
N GLU A 126 -8.10 1.21 25.74
CA GLU A 126 -7.28 1.06 26.95
C GLU A 126 -5.88 0.57 26.57
N GLU A 127 -4.89 1.01 27.32
CA GLU A 127 -3.54 0.48 27.22
C GLU A 127 -3.39 -0.70 28.16
N LYS A 128 -3.11 -1.89 27.62
CA LYS A 128 -2.92 -3.12 28.38
C LYS A 128 -1.48 -3.59 28.30
N LYS A 129 -0.93 -4.05 29.44
CA LYS A 129 0.35 -4.75 29.46
C LYS A 129 0.11 -6.18 29.00
N LEU A 130 0.71 -6.57 27.88
CA LEU A 130 0.56 -7.90 27.27
C LEU A 130 1.84 -8.75 27.35
N SER A 131 3.00 -8.12 27.51
CA SER A 131 4.29 -8.79 27.59
C SER A 131 5.24 -8.05 28.54
N ASN A 132 6.40 -8.62 28.78
CA ASN A 132 7.46 -7.89 29.48
C ASN A 132 8.11 -6.90 28.50
N PRO A 133 8.48 -5.69 28.97
CA PRO A 133 9.20 -4.74 28.15
C PRO A 133 10.59 -5.28 27.81
N ASN A 134 11.15 -4.84 26.68
CA ASN A 134 12.54 -5.11 26.33
C ASN A 134 13.46 -4.22 27.19
N PRO A 135 14.26 -4.80 28.13
CA PRO A 135 15.02 -4.00 29.10
C PRO A 135 16.07 -3.11 28.43
N ALA A 136 16.75 -3.64 27.42
CA ALA A 136 17.83 -2.92 26.74
C ALA A 136 17.28 -1.69 25.97
N LEU A 137 16.17 -1.87 25.24
CA LEU A 137 15.52 -0.78 24.52
C LEU A 137 14.91 0.24 25.49
N MET A 138 14.25 -0.21 26.56
CA MET A 138 13.72 0.71 27.57
C MET A 138 14.81 1.56 28.19
N GLN A 139 15.97 0.97 28.50
CA GLN A 139 17.11 1.69 29.01
C GLN A 139 17.70 2.69 28.00
N ALA A 140 17.83 2.28 26.73
CA ALA A 140 18.34 3.16 25.65
C ALA A 140 17.50 4.43 25.48
N PHE A 141 16.18 4.34 25.70
CA PHE A 141 15.28 5.49 25.65
C PHE A 141 15.09 6.19 27.02
N GLY A 142 15.84 5.78 28.05
CA GLY A 142 15.72 6.35 29.40
C GLY A 142 14.36 6.13 30.03
N HIS A 143 13.68 5.04 29.70
CA HIS A 143 12.31 4.69 30.14
C HIS A 143 11.24 5.72 29.73
N ASP A 144 11.52 6.57 28.74
CA ASP A 144 10.60 7.60 28.25
C ASP A 144 9.73 7.04 27.11
N GLU A 145 8.51 6.64 27.44
CA GLU A 145 7.55 6.08 26.47
C GLU A 145 7.20 7.05 25.34
N LYS A 146 7.23 8.37 25.59
CA LYS A 146 6.96 9.36 24.54
C LYS A 146 8.08 9.35 23.50
N LYS A 147 9.34 9.33 23.93
CA LYS A 147 10.49 9.21 23.04
C LYS A 147 10.44 7.94 22.21
N ILE A 148 10.09 6.81 22.83
CA ILE A 148 9.89 5.52 22.14
C ILE A 148 8.85 5.66 21.03
N ARG A 149 7.68 6.20 21.34
CA ARG A 149 6.58 6.38 20.39
C ARG A 149 6.96 7.29 19.22
N ASP A 150 7.65 8.38 19.52
CA ASP A 150 8.08 9.34 18.50
C ASP A 150 9.19 8.76 17.61
N TYR A 151 10.11 8.00 18.17
CA TYR A 151 11.14 7.28 17.42
C TYR A 151 10.51 6.27 16.46
N ILE A 152 9.64 5.38 16.96
CA ILE A 152 8.98 4.37 16.13
C ILE A 152 8.17 5.01 15.00
N LYS A 153 7.44 6.10 15.25
CA LYS A 153 6.74 6.84 14.18
C LYS A 153 7.68 7.35 13.12
N LYS A 154 8.80 7.96 13.52
CA LYS A 154 9.81 8.47 12.58
C LYS A 154 10.45 7.35 11.77
N MET A 155 10.85 6.26 12.43
CA MET A 155 11.44 5.08 11.80
C MET A 155 10.49 4.49 10.75
N MET A 156 9.23 4.22 11.11
CA MET A 156 8.24 3.67 10.20
C MET A 156 7.95 4.62 9.03
N GLY A 157 7.87 5.93 9.30
CA GLY A 157 7.68 6.94 8.26
C GLY A 157 8.84 6.96 7.27
N ARG A 158 10.08 6.88 7.74
CA ARG A 158 11.28 6.80 6.88
C ARG A 158 11.27 5.53 6.02
N ILE A 159 11.03 4.36 6.62
CA ILE A 159 10.96 3.09 5.89
C ILE A 159 9.89 3.15 4.80
N THR A 160 8.70 3.65 5.12
CA THR A 160 7.61 3.79 4.15
C THR A 160 8.01 4.73 3.00
N PHE A 161 8.67 5.85 3.32
CA PHE A 161 9.14 6.81 2.32
C PHE A 161 10.23 6.22 1.43
N LEU A 162 11.21 5.51 1.99
CA LEU A 162 12.25 4.83 1.22
C LEU A 162 11.66 3.75 0.30
N HIS A 163 10.68 2.98 0.77
CA HIS A 163 9.93 2.05 -0.08
C HIS A 163 9.20 2.74 -1.24
N PHE A 164 8.65 3.93 -0.99
CA PHE A 164 8.05 4.73 -2.06
C PHE A 164 9.09 5.17 -3.09
N LEU A 165 10.26 5.64 -2.66
CA LEU A 165 11.35 6.06 -3.57
C LEU A 165 11.85 4.89 -4.43
N GLN A 166 12.09 3.72 -3.84
CA GLN A 166 12.52 2.55 -4.61
C GLN A 166 11.47 2.12 -5.63
N ARG A 167 10.16 2.15 -5.28
CA ARG A 167 9.07 1.86 -6.22
C ARG A 167 8.95 2.85 -7.38
N LYS A 168 9.50 4.04 -7.22
CA LYS A 168 9.62 5.03 -8.31
C LYS A 168 10.90 4.83 -9.15
N GLY A 169 11.74 3.86 -8.80
CA GLY A 169 13.02 3.64 -9.46
C GLY A 169 14.08 4.69 -9.09
N TRP A 170 13.84 5.52 -8.07
CA TRP A 170 14.75 6.60 -7.68
C TRP A 170 15.94 6.12 -6.83
N MET A 171 15.93 4.87 -6.44
CA MET A 171 17.05 4.22 -5.75
C MET A 171 17.80 3.30 -6.74
N CYS A 172 18.70 3.88 -7.52
CA CYS A 172 19.54 3.19 -8.53
C CYS A 172 18.76 2.36 -9.58
N GLY A 173 17.48 2.68 -9.83
CA GLY A 173 16.62 1.90 -10.73
C GLY A 173 16.17 0.54 -10.15
N ASP A 174 16.60 0.17 -8.96
CA ASP A 174 16.27 -1.11 -8.32
C ASP A 174 14.96 -0.99 -7.51
N LEU A 175 13.92 -1.70 -7.94
CA LEU A 175 12.61 -1.72 -7.29
C LEU A 175 12.58 -2.50 -5.97
N ASN A 176 13.64 -3.25 -5.66
CA ASN A 176 13.83 -4.01 -4.44
C ASN A 176 15.11 -3.59 -3.68
N TYR A 177 15.60 -2.39 -3.93
CA TYR A 177 16.87 -1.87 -3.42
C TYR A 177 17.09 -2.14 -1.93
N MET A 178 16.12 -1.81 -1.08
CA MET A 178 16.23 -1.98 0.37
C MET A 178 16.34 -3.45 0.78
N GLN A 179 15.59 -4.34 0.13
CA GLN A 179 15.66 -5.77 0.39
C GLN A 179 17.00 -6.34 -0.07
N ASN A 180 17.43 -6.00 -1.29
CA ASN A 180 18.70 -6.44 -1.83
C ASN A 180 19.89 -5.96 -0.99
N LEU A 181 19.79 -4.73 -0.48
CA LEU A 181 20.81 -4.16 0.40
C LEU A 181 20.84 -4.90 1.76
N PHE A 182 19.69 -5.20 2.33
CA PHE A 182 19.59 -5.99 3.57
C PHE A 182 20.17 -7.40 3.39
N GLU A 183 19.82 -8.09 2.30
CA GLU A 183 20.31 -9.46 2.01
C GLU A 183 21.84 -9.50 1.82
N ARG A 184 22.42 -8.45 1.23
CA ARG A 184 23.87 -8.30 1.02
C ARG A 184 24.60 -7.77 2.25
N SER A 185 23.90 -7.19 3.22
CA SER A 185 24.52 -6.61 4.40
C SER A 185 25.07 -7.70 5.33
N TRP A 186 26.33 -7.53 5.74
CA TRP A 186 26.97 -8.37 6.76
C TRP A 186 26.44 -8.06 8.17
N TYR A 187 25.84 -6.88 8.34
CA TYR A 187 25.35 -6.33 9.62
C TYR A 187 23.83 -6.35 9.69
N LYS A 188 23.23 -7.53 9.54
CA LYS A 188 21.75 -7.65 9.60
C LYS A 188 21.19 -7.12 10.92
N ASP A 189 21.91 -7.30 12.02
CA ASP A 189 21.51 -6.83 13.33
C ASP A 189 21.63 -5.31 13.50
N ASN A 190 22.50 -4.65 12.71
CA ASN A 190 22.73 -3.20 12.72
C ASN A 190 22.25 -2.52 11.44
N TYR A 191 21.36 -3.16 10.69
CA TYR A 191 20.89 -2.64 9.40
C TYR A 191 20.24 -1.25 9.51
N LEU A 192 19.54 -1.01 10.61
CA LEU A 192 18.92 0.30 10.87
C LEU A 192 19.98 1.40 10.94
N ASP A 193 21.01 1.22 11.79
CA ASP A 193 22.03 2.22 12.06
C ASP A 193 23.04 2.37 10.91
N ALA A 194 23.39 1.23 10.29
CA ALA A 194 24.42 1.21 9.25
C ALA A 194 23.91 1.60 7.86
N VAL A 195 22.61 1.42 7.61
CA VAL A 195 22.04 1.56 6.27
C VAL A 195 20.86 2.52 6.22
N LEU A 196 19.87 2.37 7.09
CA LEU A 196 18.64 3.17 7.01
C LEU A 196 18.77 4.58 7.58
N GLU A 197 19.60 4.78 8.60
CA GLU A 197 19.83 6.12 9.18
C GLU A 197 20.68 7.03 8.31
N PRO A 198 21.73 6.53 7.60
CA PRO A 198 22.52 7.35 6.69
C PRO A 198 21.80 7.71 5.38
N LEU A 199 20.75 6.98 4.98
CA LEU A 199 19.92 7.26 3.79
C LEU A 199 18.88 8.36 4.08
#